data_efbec1b55c19de64b4924c7eb3c58a34
#
_entry.id   efbec1b55c19de64b4924c7eb3c58a34
#
_cell.length_a   1.000
_cell.length_b   1.000
_cell.length_c   1.000
_cell.angle_alpha   90.00
_cell.angle_beta   90.00
_cell.angle_gamma   90.00
#
_symmetry.space_group_name_H-M   'P 1'
#
loop_
_entity.id
_entity.type
_entity.pdbx_description
1 polymer ?
#
loop_
_entity_poly.entity_id
_entity_poly.type
_entity_poly.pdbx_seq_one_letter_code
_entity_poly.pdbx_strand_id
1 'polypeptide(L)'
;IQIVVQPSKIRCYSDEEYHAFGIDLQENLSDCDILMGVKEVPVENLIPGKKYFFFSHTKKKQPYNRGMMQELIKKQIRLVDYECLTYRDEQRILGFGLFAGIVGAHNGFLTYGRKTGKYNLPAAHEVKDYQKLLKAYEHFKMPNVKIVVTGSGKVAAGVIDILTQLDIEPVEPADFVTHEYEYPVYTHLKGATLYARKDNDLFHRDDFHA
;
A
#
# COMPACT_ATOMS: atom_id res chain seq x y z
N ILE A 1 -7.50 -25.61 -14.74
CA ILE A 1 -6.52 -24.52 -14.94
C ILE A 1 -5.21 -25.00 -14.37
N GLN A 2 -4.17 -25.01 -15.19
CA GLN A 2 -2.80 -25.24 -14.72
C GLN A 2 -2.19 -23.89 -14.34
N ILE A 3 -1.51 -23.85 -13.20
CA ILE A 3 -0.81 -22.67 -12.70
C ILE A 3 0.66 -23.03 -12.57
N VAL A 4 1.54 -22.18 -13.09
CA VAL A 4 2.98 -22.25 -12.89
C VAL A 4 3.49 -20.92 -12.37
N VAL A 5 4.62 -20.93 -11.68
CA VAL A 5 5.22 -19.73 -11.11
C VAL A 5 6.68 -19.62 -11.59
N GLN A 6 7.05 -18.44 -12.07
CA GLN A 6 8.44 -18.18 -12.45
C GLN A 6 9.31 -18.08 -11.20
N PRO A 7 10.46 -18.75 -11.12
CA PRO A 7 11.36 -18.70 -9.96
C PRO A 7 11.79 -17.28 -9.60
N SER A 8 11.92 -16.98 -8.31
CA SER A 8 12.33 -15.65 -7.84
C SER A 8 12.88 -15.67 -6.42
N LYS A 9 14.00 -15.01 -6.20
CA LYS A 9 14.64 -14.87 -4.89
C LYS A 9 14.14 -13.68 -4.06
N ILE A 10 13.28 -12.83 -4.64
CA ILE A 10 12.86 -11.56 -4.01
C ILE A 10 11.38 -11.51 -3.65
N ARG A 11 10.65 -12.62 -3.82
CA ARG A 11 9.24 -12.73 -3.45
C ARG A 11 9.07 -12.94 -1.94
N CYS A 12 7.90 -12.56 -1.44
CA CYS A 12 7.47 -12.84 -0.08
C CYS A 12 7.39 -14.36 0.21
N TYR A 13 6.89 -15.13 -0.76
CA TYR A 13 6.83 -16.59 -0.69
C TYR A 13 7.97 -17.18 -1.53
N SER A 14 8.72 -18.12 -0.94
CA SER A 14 9.85 -18.76 -1.61
C SER A 14 9.40 -19.75 -2.70
N ASP A 15 10.32 -20.16 -3.54
CA ASP A 15 10.09 -21.17 -4.57
C ASP A 15 9.68 -22.51 -3.95
N GLU A 16 10.31 -22.89 -2.82
CA GLU A 16 10.00 -24.10 -2.06
C GLU A 16 8.59 -24.09 -1.48
N GLU A 17 8.11 -22.91 -1.04
CA GLU A 17 6.75 -22.76 -0.53
C GLU A 17 5.72 -22.99 -1.65
N TYR A 18 5.94 -22.44 -2.86
CA TYR A 18 5.07 -22.71 -4.00
C TYR A 18 5.07 -24.18 -4.37
N HIS A 19 6.24 -24.80 -4.40
CA HIS A 19 6.35 -26.26 -4.69
C HIS A 19 5.63 -27.10 -3.64
N ALA A 20 5.72 -26.75 -2.35
CA ALA A 20 4.99 -27.43 -1.28
C ALA A 20 3.47 -27.37 -1.41
N PHE A 21 2.94 -26.36 -2.08
CA PHE A 21 1.53 -26.25 -2.44
C PHE A 21 1.18 -26.94 -3.77
N GLY A 22 2.11 -27.70 -4.37
CA GLY A 22 1.90 -28.41 -5.62
C GLY A 22 1.89 -27.50 -6.86
N ILE A 23 2.53 -26.34 -6.79
CA ILE A 23 2.65 -25.41 -7.91
C ILE A 23 4.04 -25.58 -8.54
N ASP A 24 4.05 -25.90 -9.83
CA ASP A 24 5.28 -26.07 -10.58
C ASP A 24 6.02 -24.75 -10.81
N LEU A 25 7.35 -24.82 -10.78
CA LEU A 25 8.21 -23.70 -11.13
C LEU A 25 8.62 -23.80 -12.60
N GLN A 26 8.50 -22.71 -13.34
CA GLN A 26 8.80 -22.67 -14.77
C GLN A 26 9.46 -21.35 -15.17
N GLU A 27 10.69 -21.39 -15.66
CA GLU A 27 11.42 -20.20 -16.13
C GLU A 27 10.81 -19.59 -17.39
N ASN A 28 10.54 -20.43 -18.38
CA ASN A 28 9.99 -20.00 -19.67
C ASN A 28 8.46 -20.03 -19.65
N LEU A 29 7.84 -18.87 -19.71
CA LEU A 29 6.38 -18.72 -19.67
C LEU A 29 5.75 -18.56 -21.06
N SER A 30 6.47 -18.90 -22.14
CA SER A 30 6.00 -18.70 -23.52
C SER A 30 4.79 -19.56 -23.91
N ASP A 31 4.57 -20.67 -23.24
CA ASP A 31 3.41 -21.56 -23.38
C ASP A 31 2.21 -21.17 -22.53
N CYS A 32 2.37 -20.25 -21.59
CA CYS A 32 1.26 -19.75 -20.77
C CYS A 32 0.35 -18.82 -21.58
N ASP A 33 -0.96 -18.97 -21.47
CA ASP A 33 -1.95 -18.10 -22.12
C ASP A 33 -2.10 -16.75 -21.44
N ILE A 34 -1.97 -16.76 -20.12
CA ILE A 34 -2.19 -15.61 -19.24
C ILE A 34 -0.99 -15.46 -18.30
N LEU A 35 -0.46 -14.25 -18.25
CA LEU A 35 0.65 -13.87 -17.39
C LEU A 35 0.18 -12.85 -16.34
N MET A 36 0.44 -13.15 -15.09
CA MET A 36 0.00 -12.31 -13.96
C MET A 36 1.21 -11.82 -13.16
N GLY A 37 1.27 -10.53 -12.94
CA GLY A 37 2.27 -9.89 -12.09
C GLY A 37 1.62 -8.84 -11.20
N VAL A 38 2.38 -8.27 -10.28
CA VAL A 38 1.92 -7.13 -9.47
C VAL A 38 2.30 -5.82 -10.16
N LYS A 39 3.55 -5.69 -10.56
CA LYS A 39 4.13 -4.52 -11.21
C LYS A 39 4.38 -4.77 -12.70
N GLU A 40 4.84 -3.72 -13.36
CA GLU A 40 5.21 -3.75 -14.77
C GLU A 40 6.25 -4.84 -15.04
N VAL A 41 6.05 -5.54 -16.13
CA VAL A 41 7.07 -6.43 -16.70
C VAL A 41 8.06 -5.58 -17.49
N PRO A 42 9.38 -5.80 -17.37
CA PRO A 42 10.37 -5.15 -18.23
C PRO A 42 9.99 -5.33 -19.71
N VAL A 43 10.09 -4.25 -20.48
CA VAL A 43 9.58 -4.19 -21.87
C VAL A 43 10.19 -5.27 -22.75
N GLU A 44 11.47 -5.60 -22.53
CA GLU A 44 12.20 -6.67 -23.21
C GLU A 44 11.64 -8.08 -22.94
N ASN A 45 11.03 -8.27 -21.75
CA ASN A 45 10.50 -9.56 -21.31
C ASN A 45 9.00 -9.76 -21.69
N LEU A 46 8.38 -8.77 -22.32
CA LEU A 46 7.00 -8.88 -22.77
C LEU A 46 6.89 -9.87 -23.93
N ILE A 47 6.10 -10.93 -23.76
CA ILE A 47 5.86 -11.97 -24.76
C ILE A 47 4.71 -11.54 -25.68
N PRO A 48 4.93 -11.48 -27.01
CA PRO A 48 3.90 -11.04 -27.95
C PRO A 48 2.63 -11.90 -27.92
N GLY A 49 1.48 -11.27 -28.15
CA GLY A 49 0.18 -11.93 -28.31
C GLY A 49 -0.46 -12.47 -27.04
N LYS A 50 0.21 -12.34 -25.88
CA LYS A 50 -0.29 -12.88 -24.60
C LYS A 50 -1.27 -11.93 -23.91
N LYS A 51 -1.93 -12.45 -22.87
CA LYS A 51 -2.78 -11.69 -21.97
C LYS A 51 -2.01 -11.43 -20.69
N TYR A 52 -1.93 -10.16 -20.27
CA TYR A 52 -1.22 -9.74 -19.06
C TYR A 52 -2.16 -9.08 -18.06
N PHE A 53 -1.89 -9.33 -16.79
CA PHE A 53 -2.55 -8.71 -15.66
C PHE A 53 -1.49 -8.10 -14.73
N PHE A 54 -1.42 -6.78 -14.64
CA PHE A 54 -0.54 -6.05 -13.71
C PHE A 54 -0.94 -4.58 -13.58
N PHE A 55 -0.36 -3.86 -12.61
CA PHE A 55 -0.46 -2.40 -12.51
C PHE A 55 0.50 -1.76 -13.50
N SER A 56 0.01 -1.26 -14.62
CA SER A 56 0.84 -0.66 -15.67
C SER A 56 1.19 0.80 -15.43
N HIS A 57 0.42 1.49 -14.59
CA HIS A 57 0.51 2.94 -14.37
C HIS A 57 0.37 3.79 -15.63
N THR A 58 -0.10 3.22 -16.75
CA THR A 58 -0.26 3.93 -18.02
C THR A 58 -1.49 4.83 -18.07
N LYS A 59 -2.52 4.55 -17.25
CA LYS A 59 -3.76 5.35 -17.16
C LYS A 59 -3.49 6.84 -16.92
N LYS A 60 -2.46 7.17 -16.16
CA LYS A 60 -2.08 8.56 -15.82
C LYS A 60 -1.33 9.28 -16.95
N LYS A 61 -1.03 8.61 -18.06
CA LYS A 61 -0.34 9.16 -19.23
C LYS A 61 1.00 9.83 -18.90
N GLN A 62 1.69 9.35 -17.89
CA GLN A 62 3.01 9.87 -17.52
C GLN A 62 4.04 9.53 -18.60
N PRO A 63 4.94 10.45 -18.96
CA PRO A 63 5.87 10.28 -20.09
C PRO A 63 6.70 9.01 -20.02
N TYR A 64 7.17 8.61 -18.84
CA TYR A 64 8.02 7.42 -18.66
C TYR A 64 7.30 6.09 -18.98
N ASN A 65 5.95 6.06 -18.90
CA ASN A 65 5.16 4.87 -19.22
C ASN A 65 4.79 4.75 -20.71
N ARG A 66 5.13 5.76 -21.51
CA ARG A 66 4.80 5.79 -22.94
C ARG A 66 5.42 4.63 -23.69
N GLY A 67 6.70 4.32 -23.42
CA GLY A 67 7.42 3.22 -24.07
C GLY A 67 6.77 1.86 -23.83
N MET A 68 6.34 1.60 -22.60
CA MET A 68 5.61 0.37 -22.28
C MET A 68 4.31 0.27 -23.09
N MET A 69 3.48 1.32 -23.12
CA MET A 69 2.23 1.30 -23.88
C MET A 69 2.47 1.07 -25.37
N GLN A 70 3.51 1.67 -25.97
CA GLN A 70 3.87 1.47 -27.35
C GLN A 70 4.28 0.02 -27.64
N GLU A 71 5.06 -0.61 -26.76
CA GLU A 71 5.45 -2.01 -26.93
C GLU A 71 4.29 -2.99 -26.70
N LEU A 72 3.38 -2.70 -25.76
CA LEU A 72 2.15 -3.48 -25.59
C LEU A 72 1.32 -3.52 -26.89
N ILE A 73 1.15 -2.36 -27.54
CA ILE A 73 0.43 -2.25 -28.82
C ILE A 73 1.18 -2.98 -29.92
N LYS A 74 2.48 -2.73 -30.09
CA LYS A 74 3.34 -3.35 -31.12
C LYS A 74 3.36 -4.88 -31.02
N LYS A 75 3.44 -5.40 -29.80
CA LYS A 75 3.43 -6.84 -29.51
C LYS A 75 2.03 -7.46 -29.48
N GLN A 76 0.98 -6.69 -29.76
CA GLN A 76 -0.42 -7.13 -29.76
C GLN A 76 -0.84 -7.78 -28.42
N ILE A 77 -0.35 -7.25 -27.31
CA ILE A 77 -0.62 -7.75 -25.96
C ILE A 77 -1.99 -7.25 -25.51
N ARG A 78 -2.78 -8.13 -24.91
CA ARG A 78 -4.00 -7.77 -24.22
C ARG A 78 -3.68 -7.50 -22.73
N LEU A 79 -3.66 -6.24 -22.36
CA LEU A 79 -3.45 -5.84 -20.97
C LEU A 79 -4.79 -5.69 -20.22
N VAL A 80 -4.89 -6.33 -19.07
CA VAL A 80 -5.88 -6.05 -18.04
C VAL A 80 -5.16 -5.31 -16.91
N ASP A 81 -5.24 -3.98 -16.94
CA ASP A 81 -4.61 -3.16 -15.92
C ASP A 81 -5.43 -3.19 -14.63
N TYR A 82 -4.81 -3.64 -13.54
CA TYR A 82 -5.46 -3.67 -12.22
C TYR A 82 -5.91 -2.30 -11.75
N GLU A 83 -5.25 -1.22 -12.18
CA GLU A 83 -5.66 0.15 -11.82
C GLU A 83 -7.01 0.54 -12.45
N CYS A 84 -7.39 -0.10 -13.54
CA CYS A 84 -8.62 0.17 -14.28
C CYS A 84 -9.79 -0.73 -13.87
N LEU A 85 -9.56 -1.73 -13.01
CA LEU A 85 -10.62 -2.59 -12.50
C LEU A 85 -11.40 -1.88 -11.40
N THR A 86 -12.68 -1.58 -11.68
CA THR A 86 -13.56 -0.87 -10.76
C THR A 86 -14.89 -1.62 -10.60
N TYR A 87 -15.54 -1.40 -9.47
CA TYR A 87 -16.95 -1.71 -9.28
C TYR A 87 -17.84 -0.75 -10.09
N ARG A 88 -19.15 -0.93 -10.06
CA ARG A 88 -20.11 -0.07 -10.77
C ARG A 88 -20.14 1.38 -10.27
N ASP A 89 -19.75 1.59 -9.01
CA ASP A 89 -19.64 2.89 -8.35
C ASP A 89 -18.24 3.52 -8.52
N GLU A 90 -17.48 3.04 -9.51
CA GLU A 90 -16.13 3.49 -9.84
C GLU A 90 -15.06 3.26 -8.76
N GLN A 91 -15.41 2.62 -7.64
CA GLN A 91 -14.42 2.24 -6.66
C GLN A 91 -13.49 1.16 -7.21
N ARG A 92 -12.18 1.32 -6.98
CA ARG A 92 -11.18 0.32 -7.41
C ARG A 92 -11.40 -1.00 -6.69
N ILE A 93 -11.41 -2.10 -7.46
CA ILE A 93 -11.43 -3.46 -6.92
C ILE A 93 -10.10 -3.78 -6.23
N LEU A 94 -8.98 -3.42 -6.87
CA LEU A 94 -7.64 -3.68 -6.37
C LEU A 94 -6.94 -2.37 -6.01
N GLY A 95 -6.30 -2.35 -4.84
CA GLY A 95 -5.51 -1.23 -4.36
C GLY A 95 -4.81 -1.52 -3.05
N PHE A 96 -3.69 -0.87 -2.81
CA PHE A 96 -2.84 -1.06 -1.63
C PHE A 96 -3.08 -0.01 -0.53
N GLY A 97 -4.16 0.80 -0.64
CA GLY A 97 -4.38 1.94 0.25
C GLY A 97 -4.31 1.59 1.74
N LEU A 98 -4.99 0.53 2.18
CA LEU A 98 -4.94 0.09 3.58
C LEU A 98 -3.52 -0.31 3.98
N PHE A 99 -2.90 -1.20 3.23
CA PHE A 99 -1.53 -1.66 3.51
C PHE A 99 -0.48 -0.55 3.35
N ALA A 100 -0.70 0.42 2.47
CA ALA A 100 0.16 1.61 2.39
C ALA A 100 0.12 2.42 3.70
N GLY A 101 -1.05 2.53 4.33
CA GLY A 101 -1.23 3.15 5.63
C GLY A 101 -0.54 2.37 6.76
N ILE A 102 -0.76 1.06 6.82
CA ILE A 102 -0.13 0.14 7.78
C ILE A 102 1.40 0.25 7.70
N VAL A 103 1.98 0.05 6.51
CA VAL A 103 3.43 0.11 6.30
C VAL A 103 3.98 1.52 6.52
N GLY A 104 3.23 2.55 6.13
CA GLY A 104 3.60 3.95 6.35
C GLY A 104 3.70 4.30 7.83
N ALA A 105 2.70 3.91 8.63
CA ALA A 105 2.72 4.10 10.09
C ALA A 105 3.88 3.34 10.73
N HIS A 106 4.05 2.06 10.39
CA HIS A 106 5.14 1.23 10.88
C HIS A 106 6.53 1.84 10.56
N ASN A 107 6.75 2.27 9.33
CA ASN A 107 8.00 2.91 8.93
C ASN A 107 8.22 4.26 9.63
N GLY A 108 7.15 5.00 9.92
CA GLY A 108 7.19 6.20 10.75
C GLY A 108 7.72 5.90 12.15
N PHE A 109 7.19 4.86 12.78
CA PHE A 109 7.64 4.41 14.10
C PHE A 109 9.08 3.89 14.06
N LEU A 110 9.42 3.04 13.10
CA LEU A 110 10.79 2.57 12.89
C LEU A 110 11.77 3.75 12.77
N THR A 111 11.43 4.75 11.97
CA THR A 111 12.27 5.94 11.76
C THR A 111 12.42 6.75 13.05
N TYR A 112 11.34 6.95 13.79
CA TYR A 112 11.38 7.62 15.08
C TYR A 112 12.26 6.88 16.09
N GLY A 113 12.11 5.55 16.19
CA GLY A 113 12.94 4.71 17.06
C GLY A 113 14.43 4.83 16.74
N ARG A 114 14.79 4.70 15.47
CA ARG A 114 16.17 4.85 14.98
C ARG A 114 16.74 6.25 15.25
N LYS A 115 15.94 7.29 14.99
CA LYS A 115 16.34 8.68 15.21
C LYS A 115 16.59 9.00 16.70
N THR A 116 15.74 8.46 17.58
CA THR A 116 15.81 8.77 19.03
C THR A 116 16.65 7.78 19.82
N GLY A 117 17.00 6.64 19.25
CA GLY A 117 17.67 5.53 19.93
C GLY A 117 16.83 4.84 21.02
N LYS A 118 15.52 5.12 21.08
CA LYS A 118 14.66 4.62 22.15
C LYS A 118 14.26 3.15 21.98
N TYR A 119 14.16 2.69 20.74
CA TYR A 119 13.79 1.32 20.37
C TYR A 119 14.17 1.02 18.93
N ASN A 120 14.12 -0.26 18.55
CA ASN A 120 14.30 -0.71 17.19
C ASN A 120 13.17 -1.65 16.79
N LEU A 121 12.65 -1.48 15.59
CA LEU A 121 11.66 -2.35 14.95
C LEU A 121 12.28 -2.95 13.68
N PRO A 122 11.88 -4.16 13.25
CA PRO A 122 12.27 -4.68 11.94
C PRO A 122 11.68 -3.81 10.84
N ALA A 123 12.30 -3.73 9.68
CA ALA A 123 11.68 -3.07 8.54
C ALA A 123 10.50 -3.93 8.02
N ALA A 124 9.46 -3.27 7.48
CA ALA A 124 8.26 -3.98 7.05
C ALA A 124 8.53 -5.07 5.99
N HIS A 125 9.56 -4.90 5.15
CA HIS A 125 9.94 -5.90 4.15
C HIS A 125 10.77 -7.06 4.71
N GLU A 126 11.26 -6.98 5.94
CA GLU A 126 11.99 -8.04 6.63
C GLU A 126 11.05 -9.03 7.33
N VAL A 127 9.77 -8.66 7.46
CA VAL A 127 8.73 -9.54 8.02
C VAL A 127 7.86 -10.10 6.90
N LYS A 128 7.47 -11.37 7.05
CA LYS A 128 6.80 -12.11 5.97
C LYS A 128 5.38 -11.60 5.68
N ASP A 129 4.63 -11.25 6.74
CA ASP A 129 3.22 -10.91 6.65
C ASP A 129 2.78 -9.96 7.78
N TYR A 130 1.55 -9.49 7.70
CA TYR A 130 0.97 -8.56 8.67
C TYR A 130 0.92 -9.15 10.09
N GLN A 131 0.62 -10.43 10.24
CA GLN A 131 0.57 -11.07 11.56
C GLN A 131 1.96 -11.11 12.21
N LYS A 132 3.01 -11.33 11.43
CA LYS A 132 4.39 -11.24 11.93
C LYS A 132 4.82 -9.81 12.22
N LEU A 133 4.27 -8.83 11.50
CA LEU A 133 4.48 -7.42 11.82
C LEU A 133 3.89 -7.09 13.18
N LEU A 134 2.67 -7.53 13.47
CA LEU A 134 2.02 -7.32 14.77
C LEU A 134 2.79 -7.96 15.92
N LYS A 135 3.41 -9.13 15.71
CA LYS A 135 4.27 -9.75 16.73
C LYS A 135 5.48 -8.89 17.11
N ALA A 136 5.97 -8.06 16.20
CA ALA A 136 7.06 -7.12 16.54
C ALA A 136 6.63 -6.05 17.56
N TYR A 137 5.33 -5.89 17.78
CA TYR A 137 4.78 -4.96 18.77
C TYR A 137 4.47 -5.59 20.14
N GLU A 138 4.49 -6.93 20.30
CA GLU A 138 4.13 -7.61 21.56
C GLU A 138 4.93 -7.11 22.79
N HIS A 139 6.19 -6.71 22.59
CA HIS A 139 7.05 -6.18 23.63
C HIS A 139 7.43 -4.70 23.41
N PHE A 140 6.76 -4.06 22.46
CA PHE A 140 7.02 -2.68 22.08
C PHE A 140 6.16 -1.74 22.93
N LYS A 141 6.79 -0.74 23.53
CA LYS A 141 6.08 0.36 24.17
C LYS A 141 6.39 1.65 23.41
N MET A 142 5.35 2.23 22.84
CA MET A 142 5.46 3.54 22.23
C MET A 142 5.85 4.56 23.31
N PRO A 143 6.90 5.35 23.11
CA PRO A 143 7.19 6.46 24.02
C PRO A 143 6.07 7.50 23.98
N ASN A 144 6.01 8.34 24.99
CA ASN A 144 5.07 9.45 25.04
C ASN A 144 5.28 10.38 23.85
N VAL A 145 4.37 10.31 22.87
CA VAL A 145 4.35 11.10 21.64
C VAL A 145 2.93 11.48 21.27
N LYS A 146 2.77 12.64 20.67
CA LYS A 146 1.51 13.11 20.09
C LYS A 146 1.55 12.88 18.58
N ILE A 147 0.59 12.12 18.02
CA ILE A 147 0.53 11.72 16.62
C ILE A 147 -0.66 12.37 15.93
N VAL A 148 -0.46 12.96 14.76
CA VAL A 148 -1.55 13.50 13.95
C VAL A 148 -1.73 12.60 12.74
N VAL A 149 -2.95 12.09 12.54
CA VAL A 149 -3.36 11.36 11.34
C VAL A 149 -4.24 12.28 10.51
N THR A 150 -3.95 12.41 9.22
CA THR A 150 -4.72 13.25 8.31
C THR A 150 -5.41 12.44 7.21
N GLY A 151 -6.57 12.91 6.76
CA GLY A 151 -7.32 12.30 5.66
C GLY A 151 -8.37 11.29 6.10
N SER A 152 -9.24 10.87 5.18
CA SER A 152 -10.39 9.98 5.45
C SER A 152 -10.44 8.75 4.55
N GLY A 153 -9.36 8.49 3.80
CA GLY A 153 -9.28 7.37 2.86
C GLY A 153 -8.71 6.08 3.46
N LYS A 154 -8.54 5.07 2.61
CA LYS A 154 -8.00 3.75 3.00
C LYS A 154 -6.60 3.83 3.62
N VAL A 155 -5.79 4.83 3.25
CA VAL A 155 -4.45 5.02 3.85
C VAL A 155 -4.58 5.44 5.32
N ALA A 156 -5.40 6.45 5.62
CA ALA A 156 -5.65 6.85 7.00
C ALA A 156 -6.24 5.70 7.84
N ALA A 157 -7.15 4.91 7.26
CA ALA A 157 -7.69 3.72 7.92
C ALA A 157 -6.59 2.71 8.29
N GLY A 158 -5.60 2.49 7.41
CA GLY A 158 -4.46 1.61 7.69
C GLY A 158 -3.53 2.15 8.79
N VAL A 159 -3.36 3.48 8.87
CA VAL A 159 -2.63 4.11 10.00
C VAL A 159 -3.37 3.87 11.30
N ILE A 160 -4.70 4.13 11.33
CA ILE A 160 -5.54 3.95 12.52
C ILE A 160 -5.55 2.50 12.97
N ASP A 161 -5.56 1.54 12.02
CA ASP A 161 -5.48 0.12 12.36
C ASP A 161 -4.22 -0.19 13.19
N ILE A 162 -3.05 0.27 12.77
CA ILE A 162 -1.80 0.10 13.54
C ILE A 162 -1.85 0.80 14.90
N LEU A 163 -2.40 2.02 14.96
CA LEU A 163 -2.53 2.74 16.25
C LEU A 163 -3.44 1.99 17.23
N THR A 164 -4.51 1.39 16.71
CA THR A 164 -5.42 0.54 17.50
C THR A 164 -4.72 -0.73 18.00
N GLN A 165 -3.92 -1.39 17.15
CA GLN A 165 -3.14 -2.57 17.56
C GLN A 165 -2.07 -2.26 18.63
N LEU A 166 -1.67 -0.99 18.74
CA LEU A 166 -0.72 -0.50 19.74
C LEU A 166 -1.41 0.11 20.98
N ASP A 167 -2.73 0.00 21.08
CA ASP A 167 -3.56 0.59 22.15
C ASP A 167 -3.30 2.10 22.34
N ILE A 168 -3.02 2.82 21.24
CA ILE A 168 -2.84 4.27 21.28
C ILE A 168 -4.21 4.93 21.19
N GLU A 169 -4.55 5.73 22.19
CA GLU A 169 -5.87 6.33 22.32
C GLU A 169 -6.08 7.53 21.39
N PRO A 170 -7.27 7.63 20.74
CA PRO A 170 -7.67 8.83 20.04
C PRO A 170 -8.09 9.92 21.03
N VAL A 171 -7.73 11.16 20.72
CA VAL A 171 -8.17 12.35 21.47
C VAL A 171 -8.73 13.39 20.51
N GLU A 172 -9.65 14.22 21.03
CA GLU A 172 -10.24 15.30 20.23
C GLU A 172 -9.18 16.33 19.81
N PRO A 173 -9.29 16.94 18.61
CA PRO A 173 -8.31 17.91 18.12
C PRO A 173 -8.06 19.09 19.08
N ALA A 174 -9.08 19.56 19.78
CA ALA A 174 -8.95 20.64 20.75
C ALA A 174 -8.12 20.23 21.96
N ASP A 175 -8.37 19.04 22.49
CA ASP A 175 -7.63 18.48 23.64
C ASP A 175 -6.20 18.14 23.25
N PHE A 176 -6.01 17.62 22.03
CA PHE A 176 -4.67 17.32 21.50
C PHE A 176 -3.73 18.54 21.52
N VAL A 177 -4.25 19.73 21.27
CA VAL A 177 -3.43 20.96 21.26
C VAL A 177 -3.20 21.50 22.68
N THR A 178 -4.21 21.40 23.55
CA THR A 178 -4.23 22.11 24.84
C THR A 178 -3.77 21.28 26.04
N HIS A 179 -3.85 19.94 25.94
CA HIS A 179 -3.47 19.03 27.04
C HIS A 179 -2.11 18.38 26.78
N GLU A 180 -1.39 18.15 27.89
CA GLU A 180 -0.22 17.27 27.92
C GLU A 180 -0.64 15.87 28.37
N TYR A 181 0.02 14.84 27.83
CA TYR A 181 -0.26 13.44 28.11
C TYR A 181 1.01 12.73 28.56
N GLU A 182 0.90 11.81 29.49
CA GLU A 182 2.02 10.96 29.94
C GLU A 182 2.15 9.64 29.14
N TYR A 183 1.29 9.44 28.14
CA TYR A 183 1.21 8.26 27.27
C TYR A 183 1.02 8.69 25.81
N PRO A 184 1.29 7.83 24.84
CA PRO A 184 1.08 8.18 23.44
C PRO A 184 -0.39 8.37 23.11
N VAL A 185 -0.71 9.42 22.37
CA VAL A 185 -2.06 9.71 21.87
C VAL A 185 -2.04 10.09 20.40
N TYR A 186 -3.17 9.94 19.75
CA TYR A 186 -3.31 10.47 18.38
C TYR A 186 -4.59 11.28 18.23
N THR A 187 -4.57 12.21 17.26
CA THR A 187 -5.77 12.88 16.77
C THR A 187 -5.95 12.64 15.27
N HIS A 188 -7.19 12.55 14.84
CA HIS A 188 -7.53 12.29 13.44
C HIS A 188 -8.23 13.48 12.80
N LEU A 189 -7.52 14.19 11.93
CA LEU A 189 -8.02 15.36 11.21
C LEU A 189 -8.56 14.98 9.83
N LYS A 190 -9.82 15.31 9.55
CA LYS A 190 -10.49 15.03 8.27
C LYS A 190 -11.55 16.09 7.95
N GLY A 191 -11.80 16.35 6.66
CA GLY A 191 -12.81 17.31 6.25
C GLY A 191 -12.63 18.68 6.92
N ALA A 192 -13.65 19.18 7.58
CA ALA A 192 -13.67 20.49 8.24
C ALA A 192 -12.68 20.62 9.42
N THR A 193 -12.21 19.51 10.00
CA THR A 193 -11.17 19.57 11.04
C THR A 193 -9.76 19.68 10.47
N LEU A 194 -9.57 19.40 9.17
CA LEU A 194 -8.29 19.49 8.47
C LEU A 194 -8.19 20.70 7.56
N TYR A 195 -9.29 21.09 6.94
CA TYR A 195 -9.34 22.15 5.93
C TYR A 195 -10.29 23.26 6.34
N ALA A 196 -9.90 24.50 6.12
CA ALA A 196 -10.75 25.67 6.22
C ALA A 196 -10.81 26.38 4.85
N ARG A 197 -11.96 26.91 4.50
CA ARG A 197 -12.11 27.75 3.31
C ARG A 197 -11.51 29.14 3.58
N LYS A 198 -10.93 29.76 2.56
CA LYS A 198 -10.37 31.12 2.66
C LYS A 198 -11.42 32.20 2.88
N ASP A 199 -12.65 31.94 2.44
CA ASP A 199 -13.80 32.83 2.56
C ASP A 199 -14.57 32.62 3.88
N ASN A 200 -14.08 31.77 4.78
CA ASN A 200 -14.70 31.38 6.06
C ASN A 200 -16.08 30.72 5.94
N ASP A 201 -16.47 30.26 4.78
CA ASP A 201 -17.68 29.47 4.59
C ASP A 201 -17.47 28.01 5.01
N LEU A 202 -18.54 27.23 5.09
CA LEU A 202 -18.46 25.83 5.49
C LEU A 202 -17.66 25.01 4.47
N PHE A 203 -16.82 24.12 4.98
CA PHE A 203 -16.08 23.18 4.14
C PHE A 203 -17.03 22.12 3.55
N HIS A 204 -17.06 22.04 2.20
CA HIS A 204 -17.72 20.98 1.47
C HIS A 204 -16.68 20.17 0.69
N ARG A 205 -16.74 18.85 0.82
CA ARG A 205 -15.77 17.94 0.18
C ARG A 205 -15.75 18.06 -1.34
N ASP A 206 -16.92 18.22 -1.95
CA ASP A 206 -17.06 18.27 -3.40
C ASP A 206 -16.45 19.56 -3.97
N ASP A 207 -16.54 20.69 -3.25
CA ASP A 207 -15.89 21.96 -3.63
C ASP A 207 -14.36 21.86 -3.56
N PHE A 208 -13.83 21.01 -2.68
CA PHE A 208 -12.38 20.80 -2.53
C PHE A 208 -11.78 19.99 -3.68
N HIS A 209 -12.56 19.12 -4.32
CA HIS A 209 -12.13 18.25 -5.41
C HIS A 209 -12.52 18.75 -6.80
N ALA A 210 -13.28 19.84 -6.89
CA ALA A 210 -13.61 20.53 -8.15
C ALA A 210 -12.46 21.43 -8.62
#